data_5f5e5ccaeb66a4118cd683bc8f73932d
#
_entry.id   5f5e5ccaeb66a4118cd683bc8f73932d
#
_cell.length_a   1.000
_cell.length_b   1.000
_cell.length_c   1.000
_cell.angle_alpha   90.00
_cell.angle_beta   90.00
_cell.angle_gamma   90.00
#
_symmetry.space_group_name_H-M   'P 1'
#
loop_
_entity.id
_entity.type
_entity.pdbx_description
1 polymer ?
#
loop_
_entity_poly.entity_id
_entity_poly.type
_entity_poly.pdbx_seq_one_letter_code
_entity_poly.pdbx_strand_id
1 'polypeptide(L)'
;MTFDKIWKRIEMNSGEVFALKRGQEFTYEVRSGCVWPNRVNRKLHMSQFKQAFELLPLTGPGAIQDLQGPSYIFAILSDTRIVG
;
A
#
# COMPACT_ATOMS: atom_id res chain seq x y z
N MET A 1 -3.40 6.02 -15.73
CA MET A 1 -3.46 6.33 -14.29
C MET A 1 -2.08 6.75 -13.81
N THR A 2 -1.99 7.87 -13.11
CA THR A 2 -0.71 8.37 -12.60
C THR A 2 -0.55 7.99 -11.13
N PHE A 3 0.71 7.97 -10.67
CA PHE A 3 0.97 7.70 -9.27
C PHE A 3 0.35 8.76 -8.35
N ASP A 4 0.30 10.01 -8.81
CA ASP A 4 -0.32 11.07 -8.00
C ASP A 4 -1.77 10.75 -7.66
N LYS A 5 -2.52 10.20 -8.60
CA LYS A 5 -3.90 9.78 -8.35
C LYS A 5 -3.96 8.61 -7.38
N ILE A 6 -3.04 7.66 -7.52
CA ILE A 6 -2.94 6.51 -6.63
C ILE A 6 -2.66 6.99 -5.21
N TRP A 7 -1.67 7.87 -5.05
CA TRP A 7 -1.31 8.36 -3.73
C TRP A 7 -2.46 9.11 -3.07
N LYS A 8 -3.18 9.91 -3.85
CA LYS A 8 -4.34 10.63 -3.32
C LYS A 8 -5.42 9.67 -2.82
N ARG A 9 -5.64 8.58 -3.53
CA ARG A 9 -6.60 7.55 -3.10
C ARG A 9 -6.13 6.86 -1.83
N ILE A 10 -4.83 6.62 -1.70
CA ILE A 10 -4.25 6.07 -0.48
C ILE A 10 -4.53 7.00 0.69
N GLU A 11 -4.31 8.30 0.50
CA GLU A 11 -4.60 9.30 1.54
C GLU A 11 -6.08 9.32 1.90
N MET A 12 -6.96 9.27 0.90
CA MET A 12 -8.40 9.34 1.11
C MET A 12 -8.96 8.12 1.84
N ASN A 13 -8.28 6.99 1.76
CA ASN A 13 -8.71 5.76 2.41
C ASN A 13 -7.99 5.50 3.74
N SER A 14 -7.29 6.52 4.26
CA SER A 14 -6.65 6.45 5.56
C SER A 14 -7.70 6.10 6.63
N GLY A 15 -7.41 5.12 7.46
CA GLY A 15 -8.32 4.67 8.50
C GLY A 15 -9.30 3.58 8.09
N GLU A 16 -9.43 3.32 6.79
CA GLU A 16 -10.29 2.26 6.29
C GLU A 16 -9.64 0.90 6.44
N VAL A 17 -10.47 -0.15 6.50
CA VAL A 17 -9.98 -1.53 6.67
C VAL A 17 -9.56 -2.12 5.34
N PHE A 18 -8.35 -2.66 5.31
CA PHE A 18 -7.81 -3.41 4.18
C PHE A 18 -7.46 -4.82 4.67
N ALA A 19 -7.25 -5.74 3.73
CA ALA A 19 -6.91 -7.12 4.06
C ALA A 19 -5.61 -7.54 3.39
N LEU A 20 -4.73 -8.17 4.16
CA LEU A 20 -3.55 -8.82 3.60
C LEU A 20 -3.99 -10.00 2.74
N LYS A 21 -3.08 -10.50 1.89
CA LYS A 21 -3.37 -11.61 0.99
C LYS A 21 -3.94 -12.83 1.74
N ARG A 22 -3.51 -13.04 2.97
CA ARG A 22 -3.99 -14.16 3.80
C ARG A 22 -5.28 -13.86 4.54
N GLY A 23 -5.87 -12.70 4.34
CA GLY A 23 -7.14 -12.32 4.93
C GLY A 23 -7.07 -11.56 6.24
N GLN A 24 -5.89 -11.36 6.79
CA GLN A 24 -5.73 -10.57 8.01
C GLN A 24 -6.03 -9.11 7.73
N GLU A 25 -6.90 -8.52 8.54
CA GLU A 25 -7.30 -7.12 8.35
C GLU A 25 -6.34 -6.15 9.02
N PHE A 26 -6.20 -4.97 8.42
CA PHE A 26 -5.40 -3.89 8.98
C PHE A 26 -5.98 -2.55 8.55
N THR A 27 -5.59 -1.50 9.28
CA THR A 27 -5.85 -0.12 8.89
C THR A 27 -4.51 0.59 8.78
N TYR A 28 -4.51 1.76 8.18
CA TYR A 28 -3.30 2.59 8.14
C TYR A 28 -3.67 4.05 8.24
N GLU A 29 -2.68 4.87 8.60
CA GLU A 29 -2.79 6.31 8.54
C GLU A 29 -1.69 6.84 7.62
N VAL A 30 -1.96 7.97 6.95
CA VAL A 30 -0.98 8.63 6.12
C VAL A 30 -0.53 9.90 6.84
N ARG A 31 0.77 9.99 7.10
CA ARG A 31 1.37 11.16 7.75
C ARG A 31 2.76 11.41 7.15
N SER A 32 3.03 12.67 6.83
CA SER A 32 4.37 13.10 6.37
C SER A 32 4.90 12.27 5.21
N GLY A 33 4.04 11.96 4.24
CA GLY A 33 4.43 11.19 3.06
C GLY A 33 4.67 9.72 3.30
N CYS A 34 4.20 9.19 4.42
CA CYS A 34 4.37 7.79 4.79
C CYS A 34 3.04 7.15 5.17
N VAL A 35 2.94 5.86 4.92
CA VAL A 35 1.82 5.01 5.35
C VAL A 35 2.24 4.30 6.64
N TRP A 36 1.38 4.37 7.65
CA TRP A 36 1.63 3.77 8.97
C TRP A 36 0.60 2.67 9.22
N PRO A 37 0.90 1.40 8.86
CA PRO A 37 -0.03 0.30 9.16
C PRO A 37 -0.14 0.09 10.67
N ASN A 38 -1.34 -0.25 11.13
CA ASN A 38 -1.58 -0.41 12.57
C ASN A 38 -0.97 -1.69 13.16
N ARG A 39 -0.66 -2.68 12.31
CA ARG A 39 -0.17 -3.98 12.76
C ARG A 39 1.35 -4.05 12.91
N VAL A 40 2.07 -3.07 12.39
CA VAL A 40 3.54 -3.03 12.46
C VAL A 40 3.98 -1.68 12.96
N ASN A 41 5.13 -1.64 13.61
CA ASN A 41 5.71 -0.40 14.11
C ASN A 41 6.73 0.12 13.11
N ARG A 42 6.27 0.34 11.88
CA ARG A 42 7.13 0.77 10.77
C ARG A 42 6.34 1.65 9.82
N LYS A 43 6.96 2.74 9.38
CA LYS A 43 6.39 3.57 8.33
C LYS A 43 6.84 3.09 6.96
N LEU A 44 5.97 3.23 5.98
CA LEU A 44 6.26 2.89 4.59
C LEU A 44 6.24 4.17 3.79
N HIS A 45 7.41 4.60 3.32
CA HIS A 45 7.53 5.86 2.60
C HIS A 45 6.83 5.78 1.23
N MET A 46 6.31 6.93 0.80
CA MET A 46 5.64 7.06 -0.50
C MET A 46 6.47 6.50 -1.65
N SER A 47 7.80 6.66 -1.60
CA SER A 47 8.68 6.17 -2.67
C SER A 47 8.60 4.66 -2.85
N GLN A 48 8.32 3.91 -1.78
CA GLN A 48 8.16 2.46 -1.86
C GLN A 48 6.91 2.10 -2.66
N PHE A 49 5.83 2.85 -2.43
CA PHE A 49 4.60 2.66 -3.19
C PHE A 49 4.80 3.03 -4.67
N LYS A 50 5.57 4.06 -4.93
CA LYS A 50 5.85 4.48 -6.30
C LYS A 50 6.64 3.41 -7.04
N GLN A 51 7.65 2.82 -6.41
CA GLN A 51 8.42 1.75 -7.02
C GLN A 51 7.53 0.54 -7.34
N ALA A 52 6.66 0.17 -6.40
CA ALA A 52 5.72 -0.93 -6.64
C ALA A 52 4.71 -0.59 -7.73
N PHE A 53 4.25 0.65 -7.77
CA PHE A 53 3.31 1.10 -8.80
C PHE A 53 3.88 0.91 -10.20
N GLU A 54 5.16 1.17 -10.37
CA GLU A 54 5.83 1.01 -11.66
C GLU A 54 5.93 -0.44 -12.11
N LEU A 55 5.72 -1.38 -11.18
CA LEU A 55 5.78 -2.81 -11.46
C LEU A 55 4.39 -3.46 -11.62
N LEU A 56 3.33 -2.66 -11.54
CA LEU A 56 1.97 -3.19 -11.66
C LEU A 56 1.71 -3.77 -13.06
N PRO A 57 0.88 -4.81 -13.16
CA PRO A 57 0.21 -5.52 -12.08
C PRO A 57 1.14 -6.47 -11.32
N LEU A 58 0.94 -6.56 -10.00
CA LEU A 58 1.72 -7.44 -9.14
C LEU A 58 1.01 -8.79 -8.99
N THR A 59 1.78 -9.87 -9.02
CA THR A 59 1.24 -11.22 -8.83
C THR A 59 1.14 -11.60 -7.35
N GLY A 60 1.87 -10.87 -6.50
CA GLY A 60 1.85 -11.10 -5.07
C GLY A 60 2.96 -10.29 -4.40
N PRO A 61 3.04 -10.34 -3.05
CA PRO A 61 4.09 -9.61 -2.33
C PRO A 61 5.49 -10.05 -2.70
N GLY A 62 5.64 -11.29 -3.18
CA GLY A 62 6.96 -11.80 -3.58
C GLY A 62 7.62 -11.02 -4.70
N ALA A 63 6.83 -10.34 -5.53
CA ALA A 63 7.35 -9.53 -6.63
C ALA A 63 8.05 -8.25 -6.15
N ILE A 64 7.83 -7.85 -4.89
CA ILE A 64 8.37 -6.62 -4.30
C ILE A 64 9.04 -6.89 -2.96
N GLN A 65 9.68 -8.04 -2.81
CA GLN A 65 10.34 -8.42 -1.55
C GLN A 65 11.47 -7.47 -1.16
N ASP A 66 12.05 -6.78 -2.10
CA ASP A 66 13.11 -5.81 -1.84
C ASP A 66 12.59 -4.49 -1.27
N LEU A 67 11.28 -4.28 -1.26
CA LEU A 67 10.68 -3.08 -0.69
C LEU A 67 10.33 -3.30 0.78
N GLN A 68 10.13 -2.20 1.50
CA GLN A 68 9.69 -2.25 2.90
C GLN A 68 8.21 -2.63 2.98
N GLY A 69 7.88 -3.57 3.88
CA GLY A 69 6.49 -3.97 4.09
C GLY A 69 5.77 -4.45 2.84
N PRO A 70 6.36 -5.40 2.07
CA PRO A 70 5.79 -5.79 0.77
C PRO A 70 4.35 -6.31 0.87
N SER A 71 4.00 -7.00 1.94
CA SER A 71 2.63 -7.51 2.12
C SER A 71 1.61 -6.37 2.21
N TYR A 72 1.95 -5.28 2.88
CA TYR A 72 1.05 -4.13 3.02
C TYR A 72 0.97 -3.34 1.72
N ILE A 73 2.09 -3.14 1.06
CA ILE A 73 2.12 -2.44 -0.23
C ILE A 73 1.28 -3.20 -1.25
N PHE A 74 1.46 -4.53 -1.33
CA PHE A 74 0.68 -5.35 -2.24
C PHE A 74 -0.81 -5.27 -1.94
N ALA A 75 -1.19 -5.37 -0.66
CA ALA A 75 -2.60 -5.31 -0.26
C ALA A 75 -3.25 -3.99 -0.68
N ILE A 76 -2.55 -2.88 -0.46
CA ILE A 76 -3.07 -1.56 -0.79
C ILE A 76 -3.13 -1.35 -2.30
N LEU A 77 -2.07 -1.68 -3.02
CA LEU A 77 -2.02 -1.48 -4.48
C LEU A 77 -2.82 -2.51 -5.27
N SER A 78 -3.38 -3.51 -4.62
CA SER A 78 -4.26 -4.49 -5.26
C SER A 78 -5.74 -4.23 -4.97
N ASP A 79 -6.01 -3.28 -4.08
CA ASP A 79 -7.38 -2.98 -3.67
C ASP A 79 -8.07 -2.10 -4.70
N THR A 80 -9.33 -2.43 -5.05
CA THR A 80 -10.09 -1.70 -6.05
C THR A 80 -10.36 -0.25 -5.66
N ARG A 81 -10.36 0.07 -4.37
CA ARG A 81 -10.52 1.45 -3.90
C ARG A 81 -9.30 2.30 -4.28
N ILE A 82 -8.17 1.67 -4.54
CA ILE A 82 -6.92 2.35 -4.87
C ILE A 82 -6.65 2.30 -6.38
N VAL A 83 -6.71 1.11 -6.99
CA VAL A 83 -6.37 0.91 -8.41
C VAL A 83 -7.55 0.56 -9.29
N GLY A 84 -8.71 0.44 -8.74
CA GLY A 84 -9.93 0.06 -9.47
C GLY A 84 -10.53 1.12 -10.37
#